data_4840cc1e208d72721c2dfa3a70d1368f
#
_entry.id   4840cc1e208d72721c2dfa3a70d1368f
#
_cell.length_a   1.000
_cell.length_b   1.000
_cell.length_c   1.000
_cell.angle_alpha   90.00
_cell.angle_beta   90.00
_cell.angle_gamma   90.00
#
_symmetry.space_group_name_H-M   'P 1'
#
loop_
_entity.id
_entity.type
_entity.pdbx_description
1 polymer ?
#
loop_
_entity_poly.entity_id
_entity_poly.type
_entity_poly.pdbx_seq_one_letter_code
_entity_poly.pdbx_strand_id
1 'polypeptide(L)'
;GSGAVGGIAVQLAKMHGLTVFTTCSTAKVDYVRKHLDVDAVIDYRKEDVTERIGELTDGLGVDLVVDTVSGAEAEKDFDRLAYNGQLVTIVGVPNIDSDDMFGRGLSMAVVNLGGAHGSGDSRQQNDLGTMATDVFEMASQGRLDPLIERILPFAELVDGLKTLATGKVTGKLVVSLDI
;
A
#
# COMPACT_ATOMS: atom_id res chain seq x y z
N GLY A 1 -3.64 -2.87 4.19
CA GLY A 1 -2.72 -1.97 4.87
C GLY A 1 -1.75 -2.61 5.86
N SER A 2 -1.87 -3.92 6.17
CA SER A 2 -1.04 -4.59 7.19
C SER A 2 0.36 -5.00 6.73
N GLY A 3 0.67 -4.88 5.45
CA GLY A 3 1.97 -5.23 4.88
C GLY A 3 2.96 -4.05 4.85
N ALA A 4 4.20 -4.34 4.46
CA ALA A 4 5.29 -3.38 4.45
C ALA A 4 5.02 -2.12 3.59
N VAL A 5 4.40 -2.28 2.42
CA VAL A 5 4.08 -1.16 1.52
C VAL A 5 2.82 -0.43 1.98
N GLY A 6 1.72 -1.18 2.18
CA GLY A 6 0.44 -0.58 2.57
C GLY A 6 0.49 0.16 3.91
N GLY A 7 1.21 -0.37 4.90
CA GLY A 7 1.36 0.30 6.19
C GLY A 7 2.13 1.62 6.13
N ILE A 8 3.10 1.75 5.23
CA ILE A 8 3.79 3.03 4.97
C ILE A 8 2.86 3.99 4.21
N ALA A 9 2.13 3.50 3.21
CA ALA A 9 1.18 4.31 2.47
C ALA A 9 0.10 4.91 3.37
N VAL A 10 -0.44 4.13 4.33
CA VAL A 10 -1.40 4.61 5.34
C VAL A 10 -0.81 5.76 6.15
N GLN A 11 0.41 5.60 6.67
CA GLN A 11 1.05 6.65 7.48
C GLN A 11 1.28 7.92 6.68
N LEU A 12 1.77 7.81 5.44
CA LEU A 12 1.97 8.98 4.57
C LEU A 12 0.64 9.68 4.27
N ALA A 13 -0.41 8.93 3.97
CA ALA A 13 -1.74 9.49 3.73
C ALA A 13 -2.28 10.25 4.95
N LYS A 14 -2.13 9.69 6.15
CA LYS A 14 -2.53 10.36 7.41
C LYS A 14 -1.69 11.60 7.70
N MET A 15 -0.39 11.60 7.42
CA MET A 15 0.46 12.80 7.54
C MET A 15 0.00 13.94 6.62
N HIS A 16 -0.64 13.62 5.50
CA HIS A 16 -1.25 14.60 4.59
C HIS A 16 -2.71 14.93 4.93
N GLY A 17 -3.21 14.49 6.09
CA GLY A 17 -4.56 14.82 6.57
C GLY A 17 -5.69 14.12 5.83
N LEU A 18 -5.41 13.01 5.14
CA LEU A 18 -6.43 12.25 4.43
C LEU A 18 -7.27 11.39 5.38
N THR A 19 -8.54 11.17 5.02
CA THR A 19 -9.34 10.08 5.57
C THR A 19 -8.90 8.78 4.95
N VAL A 20 -8.51 7.80 5.77
CA VAL A 20 -7.86 6.57 5.29
C VAL A 20 -8.65 5.35 5.70
N PHE A 21 -9.13 4.60 4.71
CA PHE A 21 -9.68 3.27 4.87
C PHE A 21 -8.63 2.24 4.41
N THR A 22 -8.53 1.13 5.10
CA THR A 22 -7.57 0.10 4.72
C THR A 22 -8.16 -1.29 4.84
N THR A 23 -7.72 -2.19 3.95
CA THR A 23 -8.17 -3.59 3.95
C THR A 23 -7.11 -4.49 4.57
N CYS A 24 -7.54 -5.51 5.29
CA CYS A 24 -6.66 -6.59 5.77
C CYS A 24 -7.47 -7.89 6.02
N SER A 25 -6.76 -8.99 6.28
CA SER A 25 -7.42 -10.23 6.71
C SER A 25 -7.78 -10.17 8.20
N THR A 26 -8.76 -10.96 8.63
CA THR A 26 -9.24 -11.06 10.01
C THR A 26 -8.10 -11.13 11.03
N ALA A 27 -7.09 -11.95 10.76
CA ALA A 27 -5.96 -12.15 11.66
C ALA A 27 -5.08 -10.90 11.87
N LYS A 28 -5.22 -9.89 11.02
CA LYS A 28 -4.40 -8.68 11.03
C LYS A 28 -5.16 -7.42 11.47
N VAL A 29 -6.46 -7.51 11.72
CA VAL A 29 -7.31 -6.37 12.10
C VAL A 29 -6.80 -5.69 13.38
N ASP A 30 -6.52 -6.48 14.41
CA ASP A 30 -6.04 -5.92 15.70
C ASP A 30 -4.67 -5.27 15.56
N TYR A 31 -3.78 -5.85 14.73
CA TYR A 31 -2.48 -5.24 14.44
C TYR A 31 -2.66 -3.88 13.76
N VAL A 32 -3.48 -3.80 12.71
CA VAL A 32 -3.74 -2.55 11.98
C VAL A 32 -4.29 -1.48 12.92
N ARG A 33 -5.33 -1.80 13.70
CA ARG A 33 -5.93 -0.87 14.67
C ARG A 33 -4.98 -0.37 15.74
N LYS A 34 -4.01 -1.20 16.13
CA LYS A 34 -3.04 -0.86 17.18
C LYS A 34 -1.89 0.00 16.66
N HIS A 35 -1.43 -0.25 15.43
CA HIS A 35 -0.18 0.32 14.91
C HIS A 35 -0.37 1.39 13.84
N LEU A 36 -1.56 1.49 13.25
CA LEU A 36 -1.84 2.44 12.19
C LEU A 36 -3.00 3.34 12.58
N ASP A 37 -2.83 4.64 12.38
CA ASP A 37 -3.91 5.61 12.47
C ASP A 37 -4.77 5.49 11.20
N VAL A 38 -5.94 4.85 11.29
CA VAL A 38 -6.88 4.66 10.17
C VAL A 38 -8.28 4.98 10.61
N ASP A 39 -9.08 5.54 9.72
CA ASP A 39 -10.47 5.90 10.00
C ASP A 39 -11.39 4.68 9.91
N ALA A 40 -11.04 3.69 9.06
CA ALA A 40 -11.72 2.40 9.03
C ALA A 40 -10.78 1.25 8.63
N VAL A 41 -11.02 0.06 9.21
CA VAL A 41 -10.38 -1.20 8.82
C VAL A 41 -11.46 -2.13 8.27
N ILE A 42 -11.29 -2.58 7.03
CA ILE A 42 -12.21 -3.49 6.34
C ILE A 42 -11.60 -4.88 6.33
N ASP A 43 -12.27 -5.82 6.97
CA ASP A 43 -11.88 -7.24 6.97
C ASP A 43 -12.41 -7.93 5.71
N TYR A 44 -11.62 -7.97 4.64
CA TYR A 44 -12.03 -8.55 3.36
C TYR A 44 -12.36 -10.04 3.41
N ARG A 45 -12.19 -10.71 4.56
CA ARG A 45 -12.62 -12.10 4.79
C ARG A 45 -14.05 -12.20 5.28
N LYS A 46 -14.61 -11.11 5.80
CA LYS A 46 -15.92 -11.05 6.44
C LYS A 46 -16.87 -10.06 5.77
N GLU A 47 -16.32 -9.05 5.10
CA GLU A 47 -17.06 -7.95 4.52
C GLU A 47 -16.79 -7.88 3.01
N ASP A 48 -17.79 -7.48 2.23
CA ASP A 48 -17.56 -7.03 0.86
C ASP A 48 -16.92 -5.64 0.90
N VAL A 49 -15.77 -5.50 0.27
CA VAL A 49 -14.99 -4.25 0.32
C VAL A 49 -15.72 -3.13 -0.40
N THR A 50 -16.37 -3.41 -1.54
CA THR A 50 -17.07 -2.42 -2.34
C THR A 50 -18.31 -1.90 -1.62
N GLU A 51 -19.11 -2.82 -1.04
CA GLU A 51 -20.27 -2.45 -0.22
C GLU A 51 -19.84 -1.59 0.99
N ARG A 52 -18.76 -2.03 1.67
CA ARG A 52 -18.28 -1.31 2.85
C ARG A 52 -17.74 0.08 2.54
N ILE A 53 -17.06 0.26 1.40
CA ILE A 53 -16.65 1.59 0.92
C ILE A 53 -17.88 2.44 0.63
N GLY A 54 -18.90 1.90 -0.04
CA GLY A 54 -20.16 2.60 -0.27
C GLY A 54 -20.80 3.11 1.01
N GLU A 55 -20.87 2.28 2.07
CA GLU A 55 -21.39 2.71 3.39
C GLU A 55 -20.56 3.82 4.02
N LEU A 56 -19.22 3.73 3.95
CA LEU A 56 -18.30 4.70 4.56
C LEU A 56 -18.26 6.05 3.83
N THR A 57 -18.75 6.11 2.59
CA THR A 57 -18.67 7.28 1.72
C THR A 57 -20.04 7.78 1.24
N ASP A 58 -21.13 7.32 1.86
CA ASP A 58 -22.50 7.63 1.44
C ASP A 58 -22.76 7.34 -0.06
N GLY A 59 -22.13 6.29 -0.58
CA GLY A 59 -22.23 5.85 -1.96
C GLY A 59 -21.37 6.62 -2.96
N LEU A 60 -20.58 7.60 -2.53
CA LEU A 60 -19.75 8.42 -3.43
C LEU A 60 -18.47 7.73 -3.89
N GLY A 61 -17.97 6.75 -3.14
CA GLY A 61 -16.67 6.14 -3.39
C GLY A 61 -15.51 6.94 -2.79
N VAL A 62 -14.27 6.52 -3.06
CA VAL A 62 -13.04 7.15 -2.56
C VAL A 62 -12.32 7.91 -3.67
N ASP A 63 -11.64 9.01 -3.30
CA ASP A 63 -10.90 9.84 -4.27
C ASP A 63 -9.61 9.18 -4.76
N LEU A 64 -9.01 8.31 -3.93
CA LEU A 64 -7.74 7.66 -4.24
C LEU A 64 -7.73 6.22 -3.72
N VAL A 65 -7.35 5.29 -4.60
CA VAL A 65 -7.00 3.92 -4.22
C VAL A 65 -5.52 3.68 -4.50
N VAL A 66 -4.82 3.05 -3.55
CA VAL A 66 -3.46 2.53 -3.73
C VAL A 66 -3.53 1.01 -3.67
N ASP A 67 -3.51 0.34 -4.83
CA ASP A 67 -3.48 -1.11 -4.91
C ASP A 67 -2.06 -1.66 -4.81
N THR A 68 -1.87 -2.55 -3.85
CA THR A 68 -0.60 -3.27 -3.60
C THR A 68 -0.77 -4.78 -3.70
N VAL A 69 -1.87 -5.26 -4.30
CA VAL A 69 -2.29 -6.67 -4.27
C VAL A 69 -2.11 -7.33 -5.63
N SER A 70 -2.85 -6.89 -6.64
CA SER A 70 -2.80 -7.49 -7.99
C SER A 70 -3.61 -6.70 -9.01
N GLY A 71 -3.35 -6.91 -10.31
CA GLY A 71 -4.17 -6.34 -11.37
C GLY A 71 -5.66 -6.72 -11.28
N ALA A 72 -5.97 -7.95 -10.86
CA ALA A 72 -7.36 -8.40 -10.69
C ALA A 72 -8.08 -7.74 -9.50
N GLU A 73 -7.37 -7.34 -8.45
CA GLU A 73 -7.98 -6.55 -7.38
C GLU A 73 -8.11 -5.08 -7.82
N ALA A 74 -7.11 -4.57 -8.52
CA ALA A 74 -7.14 -3.23 -9.10
C ALA A 74 -8.32 -3.01 -10.09
N GLU A 75 -8.78 -4.05 -10.80
CA GLU A 75 -10.01 -3.97 -11.61
C GLU A 75 -11.24 -3.64 -10.75
N LYS A 76 -11.39 -4.28 -9.59
CA LYS A 76 -12.49 -3.99 -8.67
C LYS A 76 -12.36 -2.62 -8.01
N ASP A 77 -11.14 -2.13 -7.88
CA ASP A 77 -10.87 -0.82 -7.27
C ASP A 77 -11.43 0.34 -8.11
N PHE A 78 -11.61 0.15 -9.43
CA PHE A 78 -12.30 1.15 -10.25
C PHE A 78 -13.75 1.37 -9.81
N ASP A 79 -14.46 0.30 -9.41
CA ASP A 79 -15.85 0.40 -8.93
C ASP A 79 -15.95 1.15 -7.59
N ARG A 80 -14.85 1.20 -6.84
CA ARG A 80 -14.75 1.85 -5.53
C ARG A 80 -14.41 3.33 -5.59
N LEU A 81 -13.96 3.81 -6.77
CA LEU A 81 -13.57 5.20 -6.96
C LEU A 81 -14.77 6.14 -7.08
N ALA A 82 -14.62 7.31 -6.50
CA ALA A 82 -15.49 8.45 -6.72
C ALA A 82 -15.34 9.02 -8.15
N TYR A 83 -16.25 9.90 -8.55
CA TYR A 83 -16.08 10.69 -9.77
C TYR A 83 -14.78 11.52 -9.69
N ASN A 84 -14.00 11.55 -10.78
CA ASN A 84 -12.63 12.08 -10.84
C ASN A 84 -11.61 11.37 -9.91
N GLY A 85 -11.92 10.19 -9.42
CA GLY A 85 -11.03 9.41 -8.58
C GLY A 85 -9.79 8.88 -9.31
N GLN A 86 -8.78 8.50 -8.54
CA GLN A 86 -7.50 8.00 -9.04
C GLN A 86 -7.18 6.62 -8.49
N LEU A 87 -6.75 5.71 -9.36
CA LEU A 87 -6.13 4.44 -8.99
C LEU A 87 -4.60 4.55 -9.13
N VAL A 88 -3.88 4.20 -8.09
CA VAL A 88 -2.43 3.96 -8.13
C VAL A 88 -2.18 2.47 -7.97
N THR A 89 -1.59 1.82 -8.96
CA THR A 89 -1.27 0.39 -8.90
C THR A 89 0.23 0.14 -8.87
N ILE A 90 0.67 -0.86 -8.08
CA ILE A 90 2.08 -1.20 -7.85
C ILE A 90 2.41 -2.59 -8.39
N VAL A 91 1.47 -3.54 -8.32
CA VAL A 91 1.74 -4.96 -8.60
C VAL A 91 1.27 -5.41 -9.98
N GLY A 92 0.34 -4.72 -10.61
CA GLY A 92 -0.15 -5.08 -11.94
C GLY A 92 -1.07 -4.02 -12.51
N VAL A 93 -1.22 -4.06 -13.83
CA VAL A 93 -2.15 -3.15 -14.53
C VAL A 93 -3.48 -3.88 -14.70
N PRO A 94 -4.62 -3.28 -14.27
CA PRO A 94 -5.94 -3.84 -14.50
C PRO A 94 -6.33 -3.76 -15.98
N ASN A 95 -7.29 -4.60 -16.37
CA ASN A 95 -8.00 -4.41 -17.63
C ASN A 95 -9.11 -3.37 -17.42
N ILE A 96 -9.05 -2.26 -18.15
CA ILE A 96 -9.92 -1.10 -17.93
C ILE A 96 -10.82 -0.88 -19.12
N ASP A 97 -12.11 -0.64 -18.84
CA ASP A 97 -13.02 -0.08 -19.82
C ASP A 97 -12.73 1.43 -20.01
N SER A 98 -12.30 1.80 -21.21
CA SER A 98 -11.97 3.19 -21.56
C SER A 98 -13.18 4.11 -21.52
N ASP A 99 -14.38 3.61 -21.81
CA ASP A 99 -15.61 4.41 -21.83
C ASP A 99 -16.07 4.71 -20.40
N ASP A 100 -15.95 3.74 -19.47
CA ASP A 100 -16.21 3.98 -18.05
C ASP A 100 -15.18 4.96 -17.46
N MET A 101 -13.90 4.76 -17.78
CA MET A 101 -12.83 5.66 -17.34
C MET A 101 -13.08 7.10 -17.79
N PHE A 102 -13.47 7.30 -19.07
CA PHE A 102 -13.80 8.62 -19.60
C PHE A 102 -15.06 9.19 -18.96
N GLY A 103 -16.13 8.39 -18.88
CA GLY A 103 -17.44 8.82 -18.36
C GLY A 103 -17.40 9.28 -16.91
N ARG A 104 -16.52 8.69 -16.11
CA ARG A 104 -16.34 9.02 -14.68
C ARG A 104 -15.15 9.94 -14.40
N GLY A 105 -14.41 10.34 -15.44
CA GLY A 105 -13.21 11.20 -15.30
C GLY A 105 -12.08 10.56 -14.50
N LEU A 106 -11.99 9.22 -14.53
CA LEU A 106 -11.01 8.49 -13.70
C LEU A 106 -9.59 8.63 -14.25
N SER A 107 -8.61 8.52 -13.38
CA SER A 107 -7.21 8.47 -13.74
C SER A 107 -6.50 7.26 -13.13
N MET A 108 -5.43 6.80 -13.79
CA MET A 108 -4.60 5.71 -13.28
C MET A 108 -3.12 6.09 -13.36
N ALA A 109 -2.39 5.75 -12.30
CA ALA A 109 -0.94 5.83 -12.25
C ALA A 109 -0.34 4.45 -11.94
N VAL A 110 0.76 4.13 -12.60
CA VAL A 110 1.53 2.90 -12.35
C VAL A 110 2.83 3.26 -11.66
N VAL A 111 3.08 2.67 -10.48
CA VAL A 111 4.35 2.80 -9.78
C VAL A 111 5.26 1.64 -10.17
N ASN A 112 6.27 1.92 -11.00
CA ASN A 112 7.26 0.94 -11.45
C ASN A 112 8.68 1.38 -11.09
N LEU A 113 9.08 1.17 -9.84
CA LEU A 113 10.41 1.57 -9.36
C LEU A 113 11.54 0.83 -10.11
N GLY A 114 11.36 -0.47 -10.40
CA GLY A 114 12.33 -1.25 -11.16
C GLY A 114 12.54 -0.73 -12.58
N GLY A 115 11.49 -0.20 -13.20
CA GLY A 115 11.54 0.40 -14.53
C GLY A 115 12.43 1.65 -14.61
N ALA A 116 12.60 2.39 -13.53
CA ALA A 116 13.47 3.56 -13.49
C ALA A 116 14.92 3.20 -13.84
N HIS A 117 15.41 2.04 -13.38
CA HIS A 117 16.76 1.56 -13.71
C HIS A 117 16.88 1.12 -15.17
N GLY A 118 15.83 0.54 -15.74
CA GLY A 118 15.79 0.11 -17.14
C GLY A 118 15.55 1.24 -18.15
N SER A 119 15.04 2.39 -17.70
CA SER A 119 14.68 3.52 -18.58
C SER A 119 15.88 4.24 -19.18
N GLY A 120 17.08 4.14 -18.58
CA GLY A 120 18.26 4.92 -18.93
C GLY A 120 18.17 6.41 -18.53
N ASP A 121 17.09 6.85 -17.87
CA ASP A 121 16.91 8.22 -17.39
C ASP A 121 17.50 8.38 -15.97
N SER A 122 18.67 9.02 -15.90
CA SER A 122 19.35 9.26 -14.63
C SER A 122 18.55 10.13 -13.65
N ARG A 123 17.64 10.98 -14.13
CA ARG A 123 16.77 11.79 -13.26
C ARG A 123 15.86 10.88 -12.46
N GLN A 124 15.24 9.87 -13.10
CA GLN A 124 14.37 8.90 -12.43
C GLN A 124 15.14 8.08 -11.38
N GLN A 125 16.37 7.71 -11.65
CA GLN A 125 17.23 7.00 -10.69
C GLN A 125 17.60 7.89 -9.49
N ASN A 126 17.92 9.16 -9.75
CA ASN A 126 18.21 10.14 -8.67
C ASN A 126 16.97 10.41 -7.82
N ASP A 127 15.79 10.50 -8.43
CA ASP A 127 14.53 10.70 -7.70
C ASP A 127 14.26 9.55 -6.73
N LEU A 128 14.55 8.29 -7.10
CA LEU A 128 14.47 7.16 -6.17
C LEU A 128 15.39 7.34 -4.95
N GLY A 129 16.62 7.83 -5.17
CA GLY A 129 17.56 8.13 -4.09
C GLY A 129 17.06 9.23 -3.16
N THR A 130 16.48 10.28 -3.72
CA THR A 130 15.88 11.39 -2.96
C THR A 130 14.69 10.89 -2.13
N MET A 131 13.75 10.17 -2.73
CA MET A 131 12.61 9.60 -2.01
C MET A 131 13.05 8.65 -0.88
N ALA A 132 14.08 7.84 -1.10
CA ALA A 132 14.62 6.97 -0.06
C ALA A 132 15.20 7.78 1.10
N THR A 133 15.94 8.84 0.82
CA THR A 133 16.49 9.76 1.82
C THR A 133 15.38 10.37 2.67
N ASP A 134 14.35 10.92 2.04
CA ASP A 134 13.22 11.56 2.71
C ASP A 134 12.49 10.56 3.64
N VAL A 135 12.26 9.34 3.19
CA VAL A 135 11.60 8.30 3.99
C VAL A 135 12.47 7.88 5.19
N PHE A 136 13.79 7.73 5.00
CA PHE A 136 14.70 7.42 6.10
C PHE A 136 14.81 8.57 7.11
N GLU A 137 14.80 9.81 6.65
CA GLU A 137 14.76 10.97 7.54
C GLU A 137 13.48 11.01 8.38
N MET A 138 12.31 10.77 7.76
CA MET A 138 11.03 10.69 8.48
C MET A 138 11.08 9.58 9.56
N ALA A 139 11.64 8.43 9.23
CA ALA A 139 11.78 7.32 10.17
C ALA A 139 12.75 7.66 11.30
N SER A 140 13.91 8.28 11.01
CA SER A 140 14.90 8.67 12.02
C SER A 140 14.39 9.72 13.00
N GLN A 141 13.47 10.57 12.54
CA GLN A 141 12.78 11.61 13.34
C GLN A 141 11.57 11.06 14.12
N GLY A 142 11.26 9.76 13.99
CA GLY A 142 10.09 9.15 14.60
C GLY A 142 8.75 9.60 14.01
N ARG A 143 8.76 10.23 12.85
CA ARG A 143 7.56 10.68 12.12
C ARG A 143 6.91 9.54 11.31
N LEU A 144 7.68 8.53 10.97
CA LEU A 144 7.27 7.34 10.25
C LEU A 144 7.75 6.10 11.01
N ASP A 145 6.84 5.20 11.36
CA ASP A 145 7.19 3.88 11.89
C ASP A 145 7.57 2.96 10.72
N PRO A 146 8.80 2.44 10.66
CA PRO A 146 9.20 1.50 9.61
C PRO A 146 8.46 0.16 9.68
N LEU A 147 7.65 -0.10 10.70
CA LEU A 147 6.86 -1.32 10.91
C LEU A 147 7.74 -2.58 10.87
N ILE A 148 8.80 -2.59 11.65
CA ILE A 148 9.68 -3.76 11.76
C ILE A 148 9.08 -4.75 12.75
N GLU A 149 8.63 -5.92 12.25
CA GLU A 149 8.10 -7.00 13.11
C GLU A 149 9.23 -7.70 13.88
N ARG A 150 10.32 -8.02 13.20
CA ARG A 150 11.49 -8.65 13.79
C ARG A 150 12.78 -8.26 13.09
N ILE A 151 13.87 -8.23 13.86
CA ILE A 151 15.24 -8.19 13.35
C ILE A 151 15.83 -9.59 13.53
N LEU A 152 16.31 -10.18 12.45
CA LEU A 152 16.87 -11.53 12.39
C LEU A 152 18.38 -11.45 12.27
N PRO A 153 19.14 -12.34 12.92
CA PRO A 153 20.56 -12.51 12.60
C PRO A 153 20.71 -13.05 11.17
N PHE A 154 21.84 -12.80 10.52
CA PHE A 154 22.08 -13.24 9.12
C PHE A 154 21.89 -14.75 8.94
N ALA A 155 22.27 -15.56 9.93
CA ALA A 155 22.09 -17.01 9.90
C ALA A 155 20.62 -17.45 9.72
N GLU A 156 19.66 -16.62 10.12
CA GLU A 156 18.21 -16.89 10.01
C GLU A 156 17.58 -16.34 8.72
N LEU A 157 18.35 -15.77 7.80
CA LEU A 157 17.84 -15.16 6.55
C LEU A 157 16.92 -16.10 5.79
N VAL A 158 17.34 -17.37 5.59
CA VAL A 158 16.56 -18.35 4.81
C VAL A 158 15.23 -18.67 5.49
N ASP A 159 15.20 -18.80 6.81
CA ASP A 159 13.96 -19.07 7.54
C ASP A 159 13.07 -17.83 7.62
N GLY A 160 13.66 -16.65 7.66
CA GLY A 160 12.96 -15.37 7.47
C GLY A 160 12.26 -15.30 6.13
N LEU A 161 12.92 -15.67 5.04
CA LEU A 161 12.31 -15.71 3.69
C LEU A 161 11.18 -16.72 3.60
N LYS A 162 11.34 -17.93 4.20
CA LYS A 162 10.25 -18.91 4.29
C LYS A 162 9.05 -18.36 5.06
N THR A 163 9.30 -17.68 6.18
CA THR A 163 8.26 -17.04 6.99
C THR A 163 7.53 -15.97 6.17
N LEU A 164 8.27 -15.12 5.46
CA LEU A 164 7.70 -14.08 4.58
C LEU A 164 6.79 -14.68 3.50
N ALA A 165 7.21 -15.80 2.89
CA ALA A 165 6.45 -16.51 1.86
C ALA A 165 5.09 -17.05 2.37
N THR A 166 4.90 -17.20 3.68
CA THR A 166 3.60 -17.61 4.26
C THR A 166 2.52 -16.52 4.18
N GLY A 167 2.89 -15.26 3.90
CA GLY A 167 2.00 -14.10 3.94
C GLY A 167 1.51 -13.70 5.33
N LYS A 168 2.02 -14.33 6.41
CA LYS A 168 1.57 -14.08 7.79
C LYS A 168 2.28 -12.91 8.46
N VAL A 169 3.42 -12.47 7.93
CA VAL A 169 4.19 -11.34 8.47
C VAL A 169 3.37 -10.05 8.41
N THR A 170 3.47 -9.25 9.47
CA THR A 170 2.95 -7.89 9.54
C THR A 170 4.12 -6.90 9.45
N GLY A 171 4.02 -5.91 8.55
CA GLY A 171 5.16 -5.01 8.35
C GLY A 171 6.35 -5.69 7.67
N LYS A 172 7.54 -5.64 8.31
CA LYS A 172 8.83 -6.03 7.71
C LYS A 172 9.64 -6.99 8.61
N LEU A 173 10.38 -7.88 7.96
CA LEU A 173 11.52 -8.57 8.57
C LEU A 173 12.82 -7.88 8.11
N VAL A 174 13.68 -7.56 9.04
CA VAL A 174 15.00 -6.96 8.78
C VAL A 174 16.06 -7.97 9.18
N VAL A 175 17.15 -8.06 8.42
CA VAL A 175 18.28 -8.92 8.74
C VAL A 175 19.44 -8.05 9.17
N SER A 176 19.99 -8.30 10.38
CA SER A 176 21.23 -7.67 10.85
C SER A 176 22.42 -8.37 10.22
N LEU A 177 23.36 -7.55 9.72
CA LEU A 177 24.66 -8.01 9.20
C LEU A 177 25.77 -7.90 10.23
N ASP A 178 25.44 -7.63 11.49
CA ASP A 178 26.41 -7.61 12.58
C ASP A 178 27.00 -9.01 12.73
N ILE A 179 28.30 -9.12 12.44
CA ILE A 179 29.10 -10.32 12.47
C ILE A 179 29.80 -10.42 13.85
#